data_9c3b6ebdaada5e4516ea85a9c51f9121
#
_entry.id   9c3b6ebdaada5e4516ea85a9c51f9121
#
_cell.length_a   1.000
_cell.length_b   1.000
_cell.length_c   1.000
_cell.angle_alpha   90.00
_cell.angle_beta   90.00
_cell.angle_gamma   90.00
#
_symmetry.space_group_name_H-M   'P 1'
#
loop_
_entity.id
_entity.type
_entity.pdbx_description
1 polymer ?
#
loop_
_entity_poly.entity_id
_entity_poly.type
_entity_poly.pdbx_seq_one_letter_code
_entity_poly.pdbx_strand_id
1 'polypeptide(L)'
;MKKQKVQAKINLETLAGGAFAEKLNEALMQVAENIQNPNTDATTKRQITVNIKFTPNKTRQMVGTQIAVTTKLAATEAIDTQMVM
;
A
#
# COMPACT_ATOMS: atom_id res chain seq x y z
N MET A 1 -18.13 18.97 -30.40
CA MET A 1 -16.70 18.80 -30.18
C MET A 1 -16.42 17.40 -29.65
N LYS A 2 -15.63 16.65 -30.37
CA LYS A 2 -15.28 15.29 -29.92
C LYS A 2 -14.27 15.32 -28.81
N LYS A 3 -14.61 14.72 -27.70
CA LYS A 3 -13.62 14.45 -26.67
C LYS A 3 -12.69 13.34 -27.14
N GLN A 4 -11.41 13.60 -27.08
CA GLN A 4 -10.43 12.58 -27.34
C GLN A 4 -10.42 11.60 -26.18
N LYS A 5 -10.66 10.33 -26.48
CA LYS A 5 -10.57 9.28 -25.47
C LYS A 5 -9.11 8.87 -25.29
N VAL A 6 -8.60 9.06 -24.10
CA VAL A 6 -7.33 8.46 -23.72
C VAL A 6 -7.63 7.07 -23.21
N GLN A 7 -7.12 6.08 -23.91
CA GLN A 7 -7.25 4.69 -23.46
C GLN A 7 -5.97 4.25 -22.81
N ALA A 8 -6.04 3.94 -21.53
CA ALA A 8 -4.95 3.33 -20.83
C ALA A 8 -5.42 1.95 -20.35
N LYS A 9 -4.79 0.91 -20.87
CA LYS A 9 -5.09 -0.45 -20.44
C LYS A 9 -4.22 -0.76 -19.23
N ILE A 10 -4.83 -0.77 -18.08
CA ILE A 10 -4.16 -1.11 -16.82
C ILE A 10 -4.78 -2.39 -16.29
N ASN A 11 -3.96 -3.41 -16.15
CA ASN A 11 -4.36 -4.63 -15.46
C ASN A 11 -3.64 -4.66 -14.12
N LEU A 12 -4.40 -4.57 -13.05
CA LEU A 12 -3.84 -4.52 -11.70
C LEU A 12 -3.04 -5.76 -11.33
N GLU A 13 -3.42 -6.92 -11.89
CA GLU A 13 -2.72 -8.17 -11.60
C GLU A 13 -1.34 -8.23 -12.22
N THR A 14 -1.15 -7.58 -13.36
CA THR A 14 0.11 -7.61 -14.09
C THR A 14 0.90 -6.32 -13.99
N LEU A 15 0.36 -5.30 -13.33
CA LEU A 15 1.01 -4.01 -13.18
C LEU A 15 2.38 -4.21 -12.50
N ALA A 16 3.43 -3.63 -13.08
CA ALA A 16 4.81 -3.79 -12.61
C ALA A 16 5.24 -5.26 -12.54
N GLY A 17 4.79 -6.09 -13.52
CA GLY A 17 5.13 -7.51 -13.54
C GLY A 17 4.54 -8.32 -12.39
N GLY A 18 3.42 -7.85 -11.83
CA GLY A 18 2.78 -8.50 -10.69
C GLY A 18 3.25 -7.98 -9.34
N ALA A 19 4.27 -7.12 -9.32
CA ALA A 19 4.84 -6.65 -8.05
C ALA A 19 3.85 -5.82 -7.23
N PHE A 20 2.97 -5.08 -7.89
CA PHE A 20 1.95 -4.32 -7.18
C PHE A 20 0.98 -5.25 -6.44
N ALA A 21 0.50 -6.29 -7.11
CA ALA A 21 -0.42 -7.26 -6.50
C ALA A 21 0.25 -7.96 -5.31
N GLU A 22 1.52 -8.34 -5.45
CA GLU A 22 2.28 -8.95 -4.35
C GLU A 22 2.39 -8.02 -3.15
N LYS A 23 2.76 -6.77 -3.38
CA LYS A 23 2.89 -5.79 -2.31
C LYS A 23 1.55 -5.50 -1.63
N LEU A 24 0.49 -5.43 -2.40
CA LEU A 24 -0.84 -5.24 -1.84
C LEU A 24 -1.27 -6.43 -1.01
N ASN A 25 -1.01 -7.65 -1.48
CA ASN A 25 -1.31 -8.86 -0.72
C ASN A 25 -0.51 -8.92 0.58
N GLU A 26 0.77 -8.58 0.55
CA GLU A 26 1.59 -8.49 1.76
C GLU A 26 1.01 -7.49 2.75
N ALA A 27 0.58 -6.32 2.27
CA ALA A 27 -0.03 -5.30 3.10
C ALA A 27 -1.33 -5.79 3.73
N LEU A 28 -2.16 -6.49 2.96
CA LEU A 28 -3.41 -7.08 3.46
C LEU A 28 -3.14 -8.12 4.54
N MET A 29 -2.12 -8.95 4.35
CA MET A 29 -1.73 -9.93 5.35
C MET A 29 -1.24 -9.27 6.64
N GLN A 30 -0.44 -8.21 6.53
CA GLN A 30 0.01 -7.46 7.69
C GLN A 30 -1.17 -6.84 8.46
N VAL A 31 -2.13 -6.29 7.74
CA VAL A 31 -3.33 -5.74 8.37
C VAL A 31 -4.12 -6.83 9.08
N ALA A 32 -4.32 -7.97 8.42
CA ALA A 32 -5.06 -9.08 9.01
C ALA A 32 -4.38 -9.62 10.27
N GLU A 33 -3.07 -9.80 10.23
CA GLU A 33 -2.30 -10.24 11.39
C GLU A 33 -2.38 -9.22 12.54
N ASN A 34 -2.32 -7.93 12.21
CA ASN A 34 -2.42 -6.87 13.20
C ASN A 34 -3.81 -6.84 13.86
N ILE A 35 -4.87 -7.04 13.07
CA ILE A 35 -6.23 -7.10 13.60
C ILE A 35 -6.38 -8.27 14.58
N GLN A 36 -5.76 -9.40 14.27
CA GLN A 36 -5.84 -10.59 15.10
C GLN A 36 -4.90 -10.58 16.30
N ASN A 37 -3.99 -9.61 16.36
CA ASN A 37 -3.03 -9.53 17.44
C ASN A 37 -3.71 -9.07 18.73
N PRO A 38 -3.74 -9.92 19.79
CA PRO A 38 -4.44 -9.57 21.03
C PRO A 38 -3.74 -8.44 21.81
N ASN A 39 -2.50 -8.07 21.44
CA ASN A 39 -1.78 -6.98 22.08
C ASN A 39 -2.07 -5.63 21.43
N THR A 40 -3.03 -5.57 20.54
CA THR A 40 -3.49 -4.34 19.92
C THR A 40 -4.93 -4.06 20.32
N ASP A 41 -5.33 -2.79 20.24
CA ASP A 41 -6.74 -2.44 20.40
C ASP A 41 -7.50 -2.96 19.18
N ALA A 42 -8.51 -3.82 19.44
CA ALA A 42 -9.27 -4.47 18.36
C ALA A 42 -10.00 -3.49 17.46
N THR A 43 -10.40 -2.35 17.98
CA THR A 43 -11.24 -1.39 17.26
C THR A 43 -10.45 -0.29 16.58
N THR A 44 -9.13 -0.26 16.74
CA THR A 44 -8.27 0.72 16.07
C THR A 44 -8.34 0.53 14.57
N LYS A 45 -8.52 1.61 13.83
CA LYS A 45 -8.55 1.57 12.38
C LYS A 45 -7.16 1.29 11.83
N ARG A 46 -7.08 0.36 10.90
CA ARG A 46 -5.89 0.07 10.13
C ARG A 46 -6.10 0.60 8.71
N GLN A 47 -5.02 0.96 8.03
CA GLN A 47 -5.13 1.61 6.75
C GLN A 47 -4.03 1.15 5.81
N ILE A 48 -4.40 0.94 4.54
CA ILE A 48 -3.44 0.71 3.47
C ILE A 48 -3.53 1.92 2.54
N THR A 49 -2.37 2.52 2.24
CA THR A 49 -2.29 3.63 1.30
C THR A 49 -1.48 3.21 0.10
N VAL A 50 -2.05 3.37 -1.07
CA VAL A 50 -1.38 3.13 -2.34
C VAL A 50 -1.08 4.48 -2.98
N ASN A 51 0.19 4.71 -3.29
CA ASN A 51 0.64 5.94 -3.92
C ASN A 51 1.26 5.60 -5.25
N ILE A 52 0.70 6.14 -6.33
CA ILE A 52 1.19 5.90 -7.68
C ILE A 52 1.63 7.23 -8.26
N LYS A 53 2.90 7.31 -8.66
CA LYS A 53 3.47 8.50 -9.26
C LYS A 53 3.82 8.23 -10.70
N PHE A 54 3.53 9.18 -11.56
CA PHE A 54 3.75 9.08 -12.99
C PHE A 54 4.74 10.18 -13.41
N THR A 55 5.80 9.79 -14.07
CA THR A 55 6.79 10.74 -14.59
C THR A 55 6.87 10.59 -16.10
N PRO A 56 6.21 11.48 -16.87
CA PRO A 56 6.29 11.44 -18.31
C PRO A 56 7.61 12.01 -18.81
N ASN A 57 8.04 11.54 -19.98
CA ASN A 57 9.18 12.15 -20.67
C ASN A 57 8.72 13.37 -21.47
N LYS A 58 9.67 14.07 -22.08
CA LYS A 58 9.36 15.31 -22.83
C LYS A 58 8.47 15.07 -24.03
N THR A 59 8.55 13.92 -24.66
CA THR A 59 7.74 13.58 -25.84
C THR A 59 6.37 13.04 -25.46
N ARG A 60 6.13 12.77 -24.17
CA ARG A 60 4.88 12.21 -23.66
C ARG A 60 4.57 10.82 -24.19
N GLN A 61 5.57 10.13 -24.72
CA GLN A 61 5.39 8.77 -25.26
C GLN A 61 5.67 7.70 -24.22
N MET A 62 6.50 8.02 -23.23
CA MET A 62 6.82 7.08 -22.17
C MET A 62 6.55 7.73 -20.81
N VAL A 63 6.03 6.93 -19.91
CA VAL A 63 5.72 7.38 -18.56
C VAL A 63 6.36 6.42 -17.57
N GLY A 64 7.26 6.95 -16.75
CA GLY A 64 7.78 6.21 -15.61
C GLY A 64 6.70 6.13 -14.54
N THR A 65 6.51 4.95 -13.97
CA THR A 65 5.49 4.73 -12.95
C THR A 65 6.16 4.20 -11.68
N GLN A 66 5.92 4.87 -10.58
CA GLN A 66 6.41 4.46 -9.27
C GLN A 66 5.22 4.17 -8.37
N ILE A 67 5.22 2.98 -7.77
CA ILE A 67 4.12 2.53 -6.92
C ILE A 67 4.67 2.26 -5.53
N ALA A 68 4.06 2.86 -4.52
CA ALA A 68 4.38 2.61 -3.13
C ALA A 68 3.13 2.17 -2.38
N VAL A 69 3.25 1.12 -1.59
CA VAL A 69 2.18 0.61 -0.73
C VAL A 69 2.66 0.72 0.70
N THR A 70 1.91 1.48 1.51
CA THR A 70 2.24 1.66 2.91
C THR A 70 1.07 1.23 3.78
N THR A 71 1.38 0.77 4.98
CA THR A 71 0.38 0.35 5.95
C THR A 71 0.46 1.22 7.18
N LYS A 72 -0.70 1.51 7.75
CA LYS A 72 -0.82 2.09 9.08
C LYS A 72 -1.50 1.07 9.96
N LEU A 73 -0.76 0.53 10.91
CA LEU A 73 -1.22 -0.54 11.79
C LEU A 73 -1.47 0.00 13.20
N ALA A 74 -2.25 -0.76 13.97
CA ALA A 74 -2.40 -0.44 15.38
C ALA A 74 -1.11 -0.78 16.12
N ALA A 75 -0.71 0.12 17.02
CA ALA A 75 0.47 -0.11 17.84
C ALA A 75 0.20 -1.23 18.83
N THR A 76 1.22 -2.04 19.09
CA THR A 76 1.16 -3.02 20.17
C THR A 76 1.23 -2.30 21.51
N GLU A 77 0.52 -2.84 22.51
CA GLU A 77 0.54 -2.27 23.83
C GLU A 77 1.95 -2.39 24.44
N ALA A 78 2.36 -1.33 25.11
CA ALA A 78 3.65 -1.32 25.78
C ALA A 78 3.61 -2.26 26.98
N ILE A 79 4.73 -2.91 27.21
CA ILE A 79 4.92 -3.75 28.39
C ILE A 79 5.65 -2.91 29.42
N ASP A 80 4.99 -2.65 30.55
CA ASP A 80 5.61 -1.97 31.66
C ASP A 80 6.37 -2.97 32.52
N THR A 81 7.64 -2.74 32.68
CA THR A 81 8.48 -3.57 33.53
C THR A 81 9.46 -2.69 34.28
N GLN A 82 9.96 -3.21 35.38
CA GLN A 82 10.97 -2.53 36.19
C GLN A 82 12.28 -3.29 36.13
N MET A 83 13.32 -2.55 35.94
CA MET A 83 14.68 -3.11 36.04
C MET A 83 15.29 -2.70 37.37
N VAL A 84 15.80 -3.67 38.07
CA VAL A 84 16.58 -3.43 39.29
C VAL A 84 18.02 -3.20 38.89
N MET A 85 18.55 -2.05 39.24
CA MET A 85 19.90 -1.65 38.87
C MET A 85 20.89 -1.99 39.96
#